data_9dbf77604d0857e7a09cf365f4093eac
#
_entry.id   9dbf77604d0857e7a09cf365f4093eac
#
_cell.length_a   1.000
_cell.length_b   1.000
_cell.length_c   1.000
_cell.angle_alpha   90.00
_cell.angle_beta   90.00
_cell.angle_gamma   90.00
#
_symmetry.space_group_name_H-M   'P 1'
#
loop_
_entity.id
_entity.type
_entity.pdbx_description
1 polymer ?
#
loop_
_entity_poly.entity_id
_entity_poly.type
_entity_poly.pdbx_seq_one_letter_code
_entity_poly.pdbx_strand_id
1 'polypeptide(L)'
;MRIYSNSFELMSEMGRELNSYGQTVKPKTYQNKVIEGNEDFITKELICQQYCLTSLGDPVWLFIFSHSKEWADAEFKERIGWYDLNPGKAWELRKDLWEQFLVNGKFDYTYPERIWNSLDIYGSTSFNCDSAMQSVIELLKRDNDTRKAVLPIFHGTDLRFLDGSKRIPCSMYYAFF
;
A
#
# COMPACT_ATOMS: atom_id res chain seq x y z
N MET A 1 20.40 -4.31 -6.88
CA MET A 1 19.06 -4.18 -7.48
C MET A 1 18.97 -5.15 -8.65
N ARG A 2 17.91 -5.94 -8.71
CA ARG A 2 17.66 -6.89 -9.83
C ARG A 2 16.69 -6.26 -10.80
N ILE A 3 16.83 -6.56 -12.08
CA ILE A 3 15.99 -6.02 -13.15
C ILE A 3 15.29 -7.19 -13.82
N TYR A 4 13.98 -7.12 -13.93
CA TYR A 4 13.13 -8.12 -14.56
C TYR A 4 12.35 -7.49 -15.71
N SER A 5 12.20 -8.26 -16.78
CA SER A 5 11.50 -7.78 -17.99
C SER A 5 9.99 -7.67 -17.77
N ASN A 6 9.41 -8.51 -16.90
CA ASN A 6 7.99 -8.56 -16.62
C ASN A 6 7.71 -9.15 -15.23
N SER A 7 6.46 -9.05 -14.81
CA SER A 7 6.03 -9.53 -13.49
C SER A 7 6.07 -11.06 -13.34
N PHE A 8 5.90 -11.82 -14.41
CA PHE A 8 5.99 -13.28 -14.37
C PHE A 8 7.42 -13.75 -14.07
N GLU A 9 8.40 -13.15 -14.72
CA GLU A 9 9.82 -13.42 -14.45
C GLU A 9 10.17 -13.10 -13.00
N LEU A 10 9.78 -11.90 -12.53
CA LEU A 10 9.97 -11.50 -11.13
C LEU A 10 9.38 -12.54 -10.16
N MET A 11 8.10 -12.89 -10.32
CA MET A 11 7.42 -13.80 -9.41
C MET A 11 8.02 -15.20 -9.41
N SER A 12 8.44 -15.68 -10.58
CA SER A 12 9.08 -16.98 -10.72
C SER A 12 10.43 -17.03 -10.00
N GLU A 13 11.26 -15.99 -10.18
CA GLU A 13 12.56 -15.89 -9.51
C GLU A 13 12.42 -15.73 -8.01
N MET A 14 11.56 -14.80 -7.57
CA MET A 14 11.32 -14.58 -6.14
C MET A 14 10.73 -15.81 -5.47
N GLY A 15 9.85 -16.56 -6.15
CA GLY A 15 9.30 -17.82 -5.64
C GLY A 15 10.39 -18.88 -5.43
N ARG A 16 11.34 -19.00 -6.37
CA ARG A 16 12.49 -19.91 -6.21
C ARG A 16 13.37 -19.51 -5.03
N GLU A 17 13.67 -18.22 -4.91
CA GLU A 17 14.49 -17.73 -3.81
C GLU A 17 13.80 -17.86 -2.46
N LEU A 18 12.51 -17.55 -2.40
CA LEU A 18 11.71 -17.71 -1.19
C LEU A 18 11.75 -19.17 -0.70
N ASN A 19 11.64 -20.13 -1.61
CA ASN A 19 11.74 -21.54 -1.28
C ASN A 19 13.14 -21.96 -0.79
N SER A 20 14.19 -21.40 -1.41
CA SER A 20 15.58 -21.80 -1.14
C SER A 20 16.21 -21.08 0.04
N TYR A 21 15.91 -19.79 0.19
CA TYR A 21 16.60 -18.89 1.12
C TYR A 21 15.65 -18.10 2.05
N GLY A 22 14.34 -18.24 1.85
CA GLY A 22 13.35 -17.54 2.66
C GLY A 22 13.46 -17.89 4.14
N GLN A 23 13.51 -16.87 4.98
CA GLN A 23 13.51 -17.05 6.43
C GLN A 23 12.09 -17.38 6.90
N THR A 24 11.97 -18.38 7.78
CA THR A 24 10.69 -18.69 8.40
C THR A 24 10.36 -17.64 9.46
N VAL A 25 9.21 -17.00 9.30
CA VAL A 25 8.72 -15.98 10.23
C VAL A 25 7.46 -16.51 10.91
N LYS A 26 7.41 -16.37 12.23
CA LYS A 26 6.25 -16.72 13.07
C LYS A 26 5.68 -15.43 13.68
N PRO A 27 4.77 -14.76 13.01
CA PRO A 27 4.23 -13.51 13.52
C PRO A 27 3.40 -13.76 14.79
N LYS A 28 3.44 -12.80 15.72
CA LYS A 28 2.64 -12.86 16.95
C LYS A 28 1.26 -12.23 16.78
N THR A 29 1.18 -11.29 15.85
CA THR A 29 -0.07 -10.56 15.57
C THR A 29 -0.29 -10.45 14.07
N TYR A 30 -1.56 -10.40 13.66
CA TYR A 30 -2.01 -10.10 12.31
C TYR A 30 -3.25 -9.21 12.38
N GLN A 31 -3.14 -8.01 11.81
CA GLN A 31 -4.24 -7.04 11.78
C GLN A 31 -4.97 -6.90 13.13
N ASN A 32 -4.22 -6.62 14.19
CA ASN A 32 -4.67 -6.44 15.58
C ASN A 32 -5.21 -7.71 16.26
N LYS A 33 -5.08 -8.88 15.63
CA LYS A 33 -5.43 -10.18 16.23
C LYS A 33 -4.17 -10.88 16.69
N VAL A 34 -4.20 -11.44 17.92
CA VAL A 34 -3.13 -12.32 18.40
C VAL A 34 -3.24 -13.64 17.66
N ILE A 35 -2.16 -14.04 16.99
CA ILE A 35 -2.06 -15.28 16.22
C ILE A 35 -0.86 -16.13 16.66
N GLU A 36 -0.24 -15.80 17.78
CA GLU A 36 0.91 -16.52 18.31
C GLU A 36 0.59 -18.01 18.47
N GLY A 37 1.43 -18.85 17.85
CA GLY A 37 1.24 -20.30 17.87
C GLY A 37 0.29 -20.86 16.81
N ASN A 38 -0.33 -20.02 15.99
CA ASN A 38 -1.13 -20.50 14.87
C ASN A 38 -0.24 -20.79 13.66
N GLU A 39 -0.17 -22.05 13.25
CA GLU A 39 0.70 -22.50 12.15
C GLU A 39 0.26 -21.98 10.79
N ASP A 40 -1.02 -21.65 10.59
CA ASP A 40 -1.56 -21.10 9.34
C ASP A 40 -0.98 -19.72 8.99
N PHE A 41 -0.39 -19.03 9.98
CA PHE A 41 0.25 -17.73 9.79
C PHE A 41 1.78 -17.79 9.72
N ILE A 42 2.36 -18.99 9.69
CA ILE A 42 3.80 -19.14 9.46
C ILE A 42 4.09 -18.81 8.00
N THR A 43 4.96 -17.84 7.79
CA THR A 43 5.35 -17.38 6.46
C THR A 43 6.83 -17.61 6.19
N LYS A 44 7.20 -17.59 4.91
CA LYS A 44 8.58 -17.44 4.48
C LYS A 44 8.76 -16.04 3.92
N GLU A 45 9.84 -15.38 4.29
CA GLU A 45 10.12 -14.01 3.90
C GLU A 45 11.54 -13.85 3.36
N LEU A 46 11.65 -12.99 2.32
CA LEU A 46 12.92 -12.48 1.82
C LEU A 46 13.07 -11.04 2.28
N ILE A 47 14.10 -10.73 3.03
CA ILE A 47 14.32 -9.40 3.61
C ILE A 47 15.24 -8.58 2.70
N CYS A 48 15.03 -7.26 2.68
CA CYS A 48 15.85 -6.29 1.95
C CYS A 48 15.92 -6.55 0.43
N GLN A 49 14.83 -7.02 -0.17
CA GLN A 49 14.77 -7.21 -1.62
C GLN A 49 14.51 -5.88 -2.35
N GLN A 50 15.28 -5.67 -3.41
CA GLN A 50 15.12 -4.55 -4.33
C GLN A 50 15.06 -5.07 -5.76
N TYR A 51 14.04 -4.66 -6.48
CA TYR A 51 13.86 -5.03 -7.88
C TYR A 51 13.28 -3.89 -8.71
N CYS A 52 13.49 -3.98 -10.01
CA CYS A 52 12.91 -3.10 -11.01
C CYS A 52 12.19 -3.93 -12.05
N LEU A 53 10.99 -3.52 -12.42
CA LEU A 53 10.26 -4.04 -13.58
C LEU A 53 10.42 -3.05 -14.74
N THR A 54 10.85 -3.54 -15.91
CA THR A 54 10.98 -2.71 -17.10
C THR A 54 9.70 -2.68 -17.94
N SER A 55 8.76 -3.61 -17.69
CA SER A 55 7.45 -3.63 -18.32
C SER A 55 6.36 -3.97 -17.29
N LEU A 56 5.29 -3.19 -17.30
CA LEU A 56 4.09 -3.41 -16.49
C LEU A 56 2.92 -4.00 -17.31
N GLY A 57 3.13 -4.23 -18.60
CA GLY A 57 2.05 -4.55 -19.54
C GLY A 57 1.69 -6.04 -19.68
N ASP A 58 2.24 -6.93 -18.84
CA ASP A 58 1.93 -8.34 -18.92
C ASP A 58 0.76 -8.74 -18.01
N PRO A 59 -0.43 -9.04 -18.57
CA PRO A 59 -1.61 -9.42 -17.78
C PRO A 59 -1.58 -10.89 -17.32
N VAL A 60 -0.59 -11.68 -17.69
CA VAL A 60 -0.56 -13.14 -17.41
C VAL A 60 -0.65 -13.44 -15.92
N TRP A 61 -0.06 -12.63 -15.09
CA TRP A 61 -0.12 -12.78 -13.63
C TRP A 61 -1.54 -12.65 -13.06
N LEU A 62 -2.45 -11.90 -13.69
CA LEU A 62 -3.84 -11.78 -13.26
C LEU A 62 -4.56 -13.12 -13.31
N PHE A 63 -4.27 -13.93 -14.31
CA PHE A 63 -4.85 -15.28 -14.46
C PHE A 63 -4.22 -16.28 -13.50
N ILE A 64 -2.91 -16.19 -13.28
CA ILE A 64 -2.17 -17.13 -12.43
C ILE A 64 -2.59 -17.00 -10.95
N PHE A 65 -2.79 -15.77 -10.47
CA PHE A 65 -3.08 -15.50 -9.06
C PHE A 65 -4.55 -15.23 -8.76
N SER A 66 -5.46 -15.45 -9.72
CA SER A 66 -6.89 -15.26 -9.54
C SER A 66 -7.27 -13.88 -8.96
N HIS A 67 -6.51 -12.84 -9.32
CA HIS A 67 -6.80 -11.50 -8.85
C HIS A 67 -8.05 -10.92 -9.50
N SER A 68 -8.86 -10.23 -8.72
CA SER A 68 -10.00 -9.47 -9.23
C SER A 68 -9.50 -8.19 -9.90
N LYS A 69 -9.55 -8.18 -11.24
CA LYS A 69 -9.25 -6.97 -12.01
C LYS A 69 -10.22 -5.84 -11.68
N GLU A 70 -11.50 -6.18 -11.50
CA GLU A 70 -12.54 -5.22 -11.15
C GLU A 70 -12.23 -4.48 -9.84
N TRP A 71 -11.84 -5.24 -8.81
CA TRP A 71 -11.43 -4.66 -7.54
C TRP A 71 -10.18 -3.78 -7.67
N ALA A 72 -9.16 -4.26 -8.40
CA ALA A 72 -7.92 -3.51 -8.60
C ALA A 72 -8.17 -2.19 -9.34
N ASP A 73 -9.01 -2.21 -10.39
CA ASP A 73 -9.37 -1.02 -11.14
C ASP A 73 -10.18 -0.02 -10.28
N ALA A 74 -11.08 -0.52 -9.44
CA ALA A 74 -11.86 0.31 -8.53
C ALA A 74 -10.97 0.95 -7.47
N GLU A 75 -10.10 0.18 -6.83
CA GLU A 75 -9.15 0.69 -5.83
C GLU A 75 -8.18 1.71 -6.44
N PHE A 76 -7.67 1.46 -7.64
CA PHE A 76 -6.81 2.41 -8.33
C PHE A 76 -7.54 3.72 -8.62
N LYS A 77 -8.78 3.66 -9.12
CA LYS A 77 -9.60 4.86 -9.37
C LYS A 77 -9.85 5.66 -8.10
N GLU A 78 -10.07 5.00 -6.98
CA GLU A 78 -10.22 5.67 -5.69
C GLU A 78 -8.92 6.33 -5.24
N ARG A 79 -7.77 5.67 -5.44
CA ARG A 79 -6.46 6.26 -5.10
C ARG A 79 -6.13 7.52 -5.86
N ILE A 80 -6.51 7.60 -7.14
CA ILE A 80 -6.29 8.80 -7.97
C ILE A 80 -7.46 9.78 -7.93
N GLY A 81 -8.62 9.36 -7.42
CA GLY A 81 -9.77 10.22 -7.14
C GLY A 81 -9.62 10.93 -5.80
N TRP A 82 -10.30 12.06 -5.66
CA TRP A 82 -10.21 12.93 -4.47
C TRP A 82 -11.53 13.06 -3.70
N TYR A 83 -12.50 12.22 -4.01
CA TYR A 83 -13.82 12.14 -3.38
C TYR A 83 -14.02 10.75 -2.78
N ASP A 84 -14.88 10.65 -1.78
CA ASP A 84 -15.17 9.41 -1.05
C ASP A 84 -13.90 8.73 -0.49
N LEU A 85 -13.07 9.52 0.19
CA LEU A 85 -11.75 9.06 0.61
C LEU A 85 -11.79 7.95 1.65
N ASN A 86 -12.82 7.90 2.50
CA ASN A 86 -12.98 6.87 3.53
C ASN A 86 -14.46 6.65 3.88
N PRO A 87 -15.03 5.47 3.69
CA PRO A 87 -14.34 4.21 3.38
C PRO A 87 -14.08 3.97 1.89
N GLY A 88 -14.56 4.83 0.97
CA GLY A 88 -14.61 4.53 -0.45
C GLY A 88 -15.67 3.46 -0.76
N LYS A 89 -15.59 2.84 -1.94
CA LYS A 89 -16.52 1.79 -2.41
C LYS A 89 -15.83 0.53 -2.90
N ALA A 90 -14.54 0.59 -3.26
CA ALA A 90 -13.81 -0.57 -3.80
C ALA A 90 -13.79 -1.75 -2.84
N TRP A 91 -13.81 -1.50 -1.54
CA TRP A 91 -13.87 -2.55 -0.52
C TRP A 91 -15.14 -3.42 -0.61
N GLU A 92 -16.26 -2.88 -1.12
CA GLU A 92 -17.52 -3.62 -1.27
C GLU A 92 -17.38 -4.82 -2.23
N LEU A 93 -16.46 -4.74 -3.20
CA LEU A 93 -16.13 -5.85 -4.11
C LEU A 93 -15.39 -7.00 -3.42
N ARG A 94 -14.94 -6.78 -2.19
CA ARG A 94 -14.29 -7.78 -1.31
C ARG A 94 -14.81 -7.63 0.11
N LYS A 95 -16.10 -7.49 0.24
CA LYS A 95 -16.80 -7.19 1.49
C LYS A 95 -16.50 -8.20 2.59
N ASP A 96 -16.48 -9.48 2.26
CA ASP A 96 -16.15 -10.59 3.14
C ASP A 96 -14.81 -10.43 3.87
N LEU A 97 -13.84 -9.77 3.22
CA LEU A 97 -12.52 -9.51 3.79
C LEU A 97 -12.44 -8.19 4.57
N TRP A 98 -13.13 -7.14 4.07
CA TRP A 98 -12.90 -5.78 4.54
C TRP A 98 -13.91 -5.27 5.56
N GLU A 99 -15.17 -5.75 5.52
CA GLU A 99 -16.24 -5.25 6.41
C GLU A 99 -15.89 -5.35 7.90
N GLN A 100 -15.13 -6.38 8.29
CA GLN A 100 -14.69 -6.58 9.67
C GLN A 100 -13.79 -5.46 10.23
N PHE A 101 -13.24 -4.62 9.37
CA PHE A 101 -12.35 -3.51 9.75
C PHE A 101 -13.05 -2.15 9.76
N LEU A 102 -14.34 -2.12 9.43
CA LEU A 102 -15.12 -0.89 9.51
C LEU A 102 -15.52 -0.62 10.96
N VAL A 103 -15.22 0.59 11.43
CA VAL A 103 -15.65 1.10 12.72
C VAL A 103 -16.47 2.37 12.46
N ASN A 104 -17.76 2.35 12.84
CA ASN A 104 -18.67 3.46 12.56
C ASN A 104 -18.70 3.87 11.06
N GLY A 105 -18.64 2.90 10.16
CA GLY A 105 -18.69 3.13 8.73
C GLY A 105 -17.40 3.68 8.11
N LYS A 106 -16.28 3.66 8.84
CA LYS A 106 -14.96 4.11 8.37
C LYS A 106 -13.88 3.10 8.68
N PHE A 107 -12.82 3.10 7.88
CA PHE A 107 -11.57 2.42 8.19
C PHE A 107 -10.67 3.30 9.06
N ASP A 108 -9.72 2.72 9.77
CA ASP A 108 -8.70 3.46 10.54
C ASP A 108 -7.91 4.44 9.66
N TYR A 109 -7.67 4.06 8.41
CA TYR A 109 -7.14 4.87 7.33
C TYR A 109 -7.51 4.27 5.98
N THR A 110 -7.41 5.08 4.93
CA THR A 110 -7.40 4.62 3.54
C THR A 110 -6.22 5.24 2.80
N TYR A 111 -5.78 4.59 1.72
CA TYR A 111 -4.74 5.17 0.85
C TYR A 111 -5.20 6.47 0.19
N PRO A 112 -6.45 6.60 -0.33
CA PRO A 112 -6.95 7.89 -0.80
C PRO A 112 -6.83 9.03 0.21
N GLU A 113 -7.20 8.81 1.48
CA GLU A 113 -7.00 9.83 2.52
C GLU A 113 -5.54 10.24 2.66
N ARG A 114 -4.61 9.25 2.66
CA ARG A 114 -3.18 9.51 2.81
C ARG A 114 -2.59 10.26 1.62
N ILE A 115 -3.12 10.02 0.42
CA ILE A 115 -2.68 10.64 -0.82
C ILE A 115 -3.19 12.08 -0.96
N TRP A 116 -4.47 12.30 -0.62
CA TRP A 116 -5.15 13.55 -0.92
C TRP A 116 -5.27 14.50 0.26
N ASN A 117 -5.29 14.00 1.49
CA ASN A 117 -5.32 14.89 2.65
C ASN A 117 -3.90 15.38 2.95
N SER A 118 -3.72 16.70 2.98
CA SER A 118 -2.53 17.25 3.58
C SER A 118 -2.58 16.99 5.08
N LEU A 119 -1.58 16.30 5.58
CA LEU A 119 -1.37 16.24 7.00
C LEU A 119 -0.85 17.57 7.46
N ASP A 120 -1.63 18.19 8.27
CA ASP A 120 -1.12 19.19 9.16
C ASP A 120 -0.13 18.55 10.13
N ILE A 121 1.14 18.77 9.89
CA ILE A 121 2.22 18.31 10.74
C ILE A 121 2.09 18.88 12.18
N TYR A 122 1.27 19.89 12.35
CA TYR A 122 1.07 20.61 13.62
C TYR A 122 -0.35 20.48 14.22
N GLY A 123 -1.23 19.70 13.60
CA GLY A 123 -2.58 19.43 14.15
C GLY A 123 -3.60 20.55 13.90
N SER A 124 -3.32 21.50 13.02
CA SER A 124 -4.29 22.50 12.60
C SER A 124 -4.91 22.14 11.25
N THR A 125 -6.22 22.06 11.22
CA THR A 125 -6.99 21.87 9.99
C THR A 125 -7.10 23.19 9.24
N SER A 126 -6.01 23.65 8.62
CA SER A 126 -6.13 24.80 7.72
C SER A 126 -6.69 24.33 6.38
N PHE A 127 -7.90 24.74 6.06
CA PHE A 127 -8.66 24.42 4.86
C PHE A 127 -8.05 24.95 3.54
N ASN A 128 -6.84 25.46 3.54
CA ASN A 128 -6.19 26.09 2.40
C ASN A 128 -4.86 25.46 1.98
N CYS A 129 -4.54 24.26 2.46
CA CYS A 129 -3.38 23.55 1.95
C CYS A 129 -3.79 22.69 0.75
N ASP A 130 -3.11 22.89 -0.37
CA ASP A 130 -3.14 21.97 -1.49
C ASP A 130 -2.84 20.56 -0.97
N SER A 131 -3.54 19.55 -1.50
CA SER A 131 -3.29 18.17 -1.09
C SER A 131 -1.82 17.83 -1.33
N ALA A 132 -1.27 16.89 -0.56
CA ALA A 132 0.11 16.44 -0.75
C ALA A 132 0.35 15.95 -2.19
N MET A 133 -0.63 15.25 -2.77
CA MET A 133 -0.59 14.82 -4.18
C MET A 133 -0.58 16.02 -5.13
N GLN A 134 -1.38 17.05 -4.89
CA GLN A 134 -1.40 18.24 -5.72
C GLN A 134 -0.04 18.95 -5.71
N SER A 135 0.58 19.07 -4.55
CA SER A 135 1.92 19.64 -4.41
C SER A 135 2.98 18.86 -5.18
N VAL A 136 2.90 17.53 -5.18
CA VAL A 136 3.78 16.66 -5.98
C VAL A 136 3.55 16.87 -7.47
N ILE A 137 2.29 16.94 -7.92
CA ILE A 137 1.92 17.19 -9.32
C ILE A 137 2.46 18.54 -9.79
N GLU A 138 2.27 19.60 -9.01
CA GLU A 138 2.77 20.95 -9.36
C GLU A 138 4.30 21.00 -9.39
N LEU A 139 4.97 20.27 -8.49
CA LEU A 139 6.41 20.14 -8.51
C LEU A 139 6.90 19.47 -9.80
N LEU A 140 6.29 18.34 -10.19
CA LEU A 140 6.65 17.60 -11.42
C LEU A 140 6.36 18.40 -12.69
N LYS A 141 5.29 19.20 -12.73
CA LYS A 141 4.99 20.10 -13.85
C LYS A 141 6.07 21.19 -14.01
N ARG A 142 6.62 21.68 -12.90
CA ARG A 142 7.62 22.71 -12.88
C ARG A 142 9.04 22.19 -13.14
N ASP A 143 9.33 21.00 -12.65
CA ASP A 143 10.64 20.37 -12.69
C ASP A 143 10.44 18.84 -12.78
N ASN A 144 10.40 18.32 -14.01
CA ASN A 144 10.16 16.91 -14.27
C ASN A 144 11.36 16.00 -13.94
N ASP A 145 12.54 16.60 -13.74
CA ASP A 145 13.76 15.89 -13.33
C ASP A 145 14.02 16.00 -11.81
N THR A 146 13.05 16.49 -11.06
CA THR A 146 13.17 16.69 -9.62
C THR A 146 13.34 15.35 -8.89
N ARG A 147 14.18 15.34 -7.86
CA ARG A 147 14.33 14.23 -6.91
C ARG A 147 13.54 14.47 -5.61
N LYS A 148 12.69 15.48 -5.57
CA LYS A 148 11.92 15.89 -4.39
C LYS A 148 10.46 15.48 -4.46
N ALA A 149 10.04 14.83 -5.56
CA ALA A 149 8.66 14.39 -5.74
C ALA A 149 8.39 13.12 -4.93
N VAL A 150 8.23 13.29 -3.63
CA VAL A 150 7.97 12.22 -2.66
C VAL A 150 6.66 12.49 -1.95
N LEU A 151 5.78 11.50 -1.96
CA LEU A 151 4.49 11.51 -1.28
C LEU A 151 4.55 10.54 -0.09
N PRO A 152 4.61 11.02 1.15
CA PRO A 152 4.61 10.15 2.32
C PRO A 152 3.22 9.51 2.51
N ILE A 153 3.21 8.24 2.83
CA ILE A 153 1.99 7.47 3.14
C ILE A 153 1.97 7.09 4.62
N PHE A 154 3.10 6.62 5.14
CA PHE A 154 3.28 6.39 6.57
C PHE A 154 3.67 7.72 7.23
N HIS A 155 2.97 8.09 8.27
CA HIS A 155 3.17 9.35 8.97
C HIS A 155 3.75 9.12 10.37
N GLY A 156 4.48 10.09 10.90
CA GLY A 156 5.05 10.00 12.26
C GLY A 156 3.99 9.73 13.35
N THR A 157 2.74 10.13 13.12
CA THR A 157 1.62 9.84 14.02
C THR A 157 1.25 8.36 14.08
N ASP A 158 1.53 7.59 13.03
CA ASP A 158 1.24 6.15 12.98
C ASP A 158 2.10 5.35 13.97
N LEU A 159 3.28 5.89 14.34
CA LEU A 159 4.13 5.29 15.36
C LEU A 159 3.45 5.11 16.73
N ARG A 160 2.37 5.84 16.98
CA ARG A 160 1.57 5.70 18.21
C ARG A 160 0.75 4.41 18.25
N PHE A 161 0.60 3.72 17.13
CA PHE A 161 -0.25 2.54 16.95
C PHE A 161 0.55 1.28 16.63
N LEU A 162 1.87 1.27 16.88
CA LEU A 162 2.72 0.09 16.71
C LEU A 162 2.36 -1.04 17.68
N ASP A 163 1.61 -0.74 18.73
CA ASP A 163 1.04 -1.71 19.66
C ASP A 163 -0.12 -2.53 19.06
N GLY A 164 -0.55 -2.19 17.82
CA GLY A 164 -1.67 -2.85 17.15
C GLY A 164 -3.05 -2.31 17.54
N SER A 165 -3.15 -1.21 18.28
CA SER A 165 -4.43 -0.60 18.66
C SER A 165 -5.21 -0.05 17.47
N LYS A 166 -4.52 0.25 16.37
CA LYS A 166 -5.09 0.61 15.06
C LYS A 166 -4.28 0.01 13.93
N ARG A 167 -4.91 -0.13 12.78
CA ARG A 167 -4.21 -0.48 11.54
C ARG A 167 -3.37 0.71 11.08
N ILE A 168 -2.18 0.42 10.57
CA ILE A 168 -1.25 1.40 10.02
C ILE A 168 -0.90 1.03 8.57
N PRO A 169 -0.51 1.99 7.70
CA PRO A 169 -0.12 1.72 6.32
C PRO A 169 1.10 0.80 6.23
N CYS A 170 1.04 -0.15 5.28
CA CYS A 170 2.20 -0.97 4.92
C CYS A 170 3.17 -0.22 3.99
N SER A 171 2.67 0.74 3.21
CA SER A 171 3.49 1.57 2.32
C SER A 171 4.08 2.74 3.08
N MET A 172 5.37 3.02 2.85
CA MET A 172 6.05 4.15 3.48
C MET A 172 5.85 5.44 2.70
N TYR A 173 6.07 5.41 1.39
CA TYR A 173 5.97 6.57 0.51
C TYR A 173 5.88 6.14 -0.96
N TYR A 174 5.45 7.06 -1.82
CA TYR A 174 5.64 6.99 -3.26
C TYR A 174 6.68 8.04 -3.67
N ALA A 175 7.63 7.65 -4.51
CA ALA A 175 8.61 8.53 -5.12
C ALA A 175 8.44 8.53 -6.63
N PHE A 176 8.51 9.70 -7.22
CA PHE A 176 8.37 9.92 -8.66
C PHE A 176 9.70 10.50 -9.17
N PHE A 177 10.26 9.85 -10.21
CA PHE A 177 11.55 10.19 -10.81
C PHE A 177 11.45 10.28 -12.31
#